data_00234cba78c2ada8f26ea12f3f9655dc
#
_entry.id   00234cba78c2ada8f26ea12f3f9655dc
#
_cell.length_a   1.000
_cell.length_b   1.000
_cell.length_c   1.000
_cell.angle_alpha   90.00
_cell.angle_beta   90.00
_cell.angle_gamma   90.00
#
_symmetry.space_group_name_H-M   'P 1'
#
loop_
_entity.id
_entity.type
_entity.pdbx_description
1 polymer ?
#
loop_
_entity_poly.entity_id
_entity_poly.type
_entity_poly.pdbx_seq_one_letter_code
_entity_poly.pdbx_strand_id
1 'polypeptide(L)'
;MQDNSEETSEYEGMGNGVLLYPPSGLIKQKYGNGYWIGLTVGICPRCFSIYHFVPLSFVIALMFSLIMVALGKMSPFIVLILLYGMVNISMSVLAVLKEKKKYVYYLLLPFIFISLHISYGVGTVVGLIRMPRWSKKINREV
;
A
#
# COMPACT_ATOMS: atom_id res chain seq x y z
N MET A 1 -38.89 15.58 13.55
CA MET A 1 -38.68 14.13 13.53
C MET A 1 -37.93 13.87 12.23
N GLN A 2 -36.57 14.01 12.28
CA GLN A 2 -35.72 13.82 11.10
C GLN A 2 -35.42 12.33 10.96
N ASP A 3 -35.62 11.85 9.76
CA ASP A 3 -35.52 10.45 9.37
C ASP A 3 -34.04 9.99 9.37
N ASN A 4 -33.69 9.11 10.33
CA ASN A 4 -32.37 8.53 10.47
C ASN A 4 -32.11 7.33 9.49
N SER A 5 -32.96 7.19 8.48
CA SER A 5 -32.89 6.06 7.54
C SER A 5 -31.80 6.21 6.49
N GLU A 6 -31.32 7.42 6.21
CA GLU A 6 -30.23 7.64 5.24
C GLU A 6 -28.84 7.36 5.83
N GLU A 7 -28.61 7.65 7.13
CA GLU A 7 -27.32 7.39 7.78
C GLU A 7 -27.00 5.89 7.95
N THR A 8 -28.02 5.06 8.22
CA THR A 8 -27.82 3.62 8.37
C THR A 8 -27.48 2.92 7.06
N SER A 9 -27.94 3.44 5.91
CA SER A 9 -27.65 2.91 4.58
C SER A 9 -26.16 3.11 4.17
N GLU A 10 -25.53 4.18 4.64
CA GLU A 10 -24.14 4.49 4.32
C GLU A 10 -23.15 3.59 5.10
N TYR A 11 -23.52 3.16 6.32
CA TYR A 11 -22.66 2.25 7.12
C TYR A 11 -22.79 0.78 6.73
N GLU A 12 -23.92 0.33 6.23
CA GLU A 12 -24.09 -1.03 5.70
C GLU A 12 -23.29 -1.25 4.40
N GLY A 13 -23.05 -0.19 3.62
CA GLY A 13 -22.18 -0.22 2.44
C GLY A 13 -20.69 -0.44 2.77
N MET A 14 -20.23 -0.10 3.97
CA MET A 14 -18.80 -0.22 4.34
C MET A 14 -18.34 -1.66 4.53
N GLY A 15 -19.19 -2.58 4.94
CA GLY A 15 -18.84 -4.00 5.14
C GLY A 15 -18.67 -4.78 3.82
N ASN A 16 -19.36 -4.35 2.76
CA ASN A 16 -19.29 -4.97 1.44
C ASN A 16 -18.39 -4.19 0.45
N GLY A 17 -17.86 -3.04 0.87
CA GLY A 17 -17.21 -2.04 0.02
C GLY A 17 -15.88 -2.47 -0.60
N VAL A 18 -15.23 -3.52 -0.08
CA VAL A 18 -13.96 -4.02 -0.68
C VAL A 18 -14.20 -4.66 -2.06
N LEU A 19 -15.43 -5.12 -2.34
CA LEU A 19 -15.79 -5.74 -3.63
C LEU A 19 -16.43 -4.77 -4.62
N LEU A 20 -16.84 -3.56 -4.18
CA LEU A 20 -17.52 -2.56 -5.03
C LEU A 20 -16.57 -1.52 -5.65
N TYR A 21 -15.35 -1.38 -5.13
CA TYR A 21 -14.36 -0.50 -5.74
C TYR A 21 -13.58 -1.26 -6.82
N PRO A 22 -13.53 -0.75 -8.06
CA PRO A 22 -12.66 -1.33 -9.07
C PRO A 22 -11.21 -1.33 -8.55
N PRO A 23 -10.43 -2.40 -8.80
CA PRO A 23 -9.03 -2.51 -8.32
C PRO A 23 -8.17 -1.28 -8.62
N SER A 24 -8.47 -0.58 -9.72
CA SER A 24 -7.82 0.67 -10.13
C SER A 24 -8.03 1.81 -9.12
N GLY A 25 -9.21 1.91 -8.49
CA GLY A 25 -9.50 2.92 -7.46
C GLY A 25 -8.66 2.69 -6.20
N LEU A 26 -8.55 1.45 -5.74
CA LEU A 26 -7.72 1.08 -4.58
C LEU A 26 -6.23 1.33 -4.83
N ILE A 27 -5.73 1.01 -6.03
CA ILE A 27 -4.34 1.25 -6.41
C ILE A 27 -4.04 2.75 -6.38
N LYS A 28 -4.91 3.59 -6.99
CA LYS A 28 -4.77 5.05 -6.99
C LYS A 28 -4.80 5.63 -5.57
N GLN A 29 -5.71 5.15 -4.73
CA GLN A 29 -5.80 5.55 -3.32
C GLN A 29 -4.53 5.21 -2.56
N LYS A 30 -3.99 4.00 -2.72
CA LYS A 30 -2.74 3.58 -2.05
C LYS A 30 -1.53 4.35 -2.53
N TYR A 31 -1.44 4.65 -3.82
CA TYR A 31 -0.42 5.55 -4.36
C TYR A 31 -0.50 6.93 -3.70
N GLY A 32 -1.70 7.51 -3.63
CA GLY A 32 -1.92 8.81 -2.97
C GLY A 32 -1.51 8.81 -1.51
N ASN A 33 -1.88 7.76 -0.76
CA ASN A 33 -1.48 7.62 0.64
C ASN A 33 0.04 7.58 0.81
N GLY A 34 0.73 6.77 0.00
CA GLY A 34 2.19 6.72 0.00
C GLY A 34 2.82 8.06 -0.37
N TYR A 35 2.31 8.72 -1.39
CA TYR A 35 2.79 10.03 -1.84
C TYR A 35 2.71 11.09 -0.73
N TRP A 36 1.59 11.19 -0.03
CA TRP A 36 1.43 12.13 1.07
C TRP A 36 2.36 11.81 2.25
N ILE A 37 2.56 10.54 2.58
CA ILE A 37 3.53 10.13 3.62
C ILE A 37 4.95 10.55 3.21
N GLY A 38 5.34 10.31 1.96
CA GLY A 38 6.65 10.74 1.46
C GLY A 38 6.85 12.25 1.51
N LEU A 39 5.80 13.05 1.24
CA LEU A 39 5.86 14.51 1.34
C LEU A 39 5.99 14.99 2.79
N THR A 40 5.23 14.40 3.71
CA THR A 40 5.04 14.93 5.07
C THR A 40 6.05 14.39 6.08
N VAL A 41 6.76 13.31 5.76
CA VAL A 41 7.76 12.71 6.66
C VAL A 41 8.89 13.69 7.03
N GLY A 42 9.25 14.60 6.13
CA GLY A 42 10.26 15.63 6.40
C GLY A 42 9.82 16.70 7.39
N ILE A 43 8.51 16.90 7.57
CA ILE A 43 7.94 17.88 8.49
C ILE A 43 7.70 17.26 9.86
N CYS A 44 7.13 16.06 9.90
CA CYS A 44 6.81 15.37 11.15
C CYS A 44 7.21 13.88 11.06
N PRO A 45 8.51 13.52 11.18
CA PRO A 45 8.95 12.12 11.10
C PRO A 45 8.37 11.25 12.22
N ARG A 46 8.08 11.84 13.40
CA ARG A 46 7.50 11.13 14.55
C ARG A 46 5.99 10.89 14.45
N CYS A 47 5.32 11.51 13.46
CA CYS A 47 3.88 11.32 13.26
C CYS A 47 3.54 9.99 12.58
N PHE A 48 4.54 9.27 12.05
CA PHE A 48 4.34 8.05 11.29
C PHE A 48 4.82 6.82 12.05
N SER A 49 3.98 5.79 12.05
CA SER A 49 4.37 4.46 12.52
C SER A 49 5.32 3.79 11.51
N ILE A 50 6.24 2.96 12.01
CA ILE A 50 7.22 2.23 11.20
C ILE A 50 6.55 1.35 10.12
N TYR A 51 5.31 0.91 10.37
CA TYR A 51 4.53 0.11 9.40
C TYR A 51 4.23 0.82 8.08
N HIS A 52 4.21 2.16 8.07
CA HIS A 52 4.01 2.95 6.87
C HIS A 52 5.19 2.86 5.90
N PHE A 53 6.37 2.48 6.40
CA PHE A 53 7.57 2.34 5.60
C PHE A 53 7.81 0.91 5.08
N VAL A 54 7.01 -0.07 5.50
CA VAL A 54 7.12 -1.45 5.01
C VAL A 54 6.97 -1.53 3.48
N PRO A 55 5.97 -0.90 2.84
CA PRO A 55 5.87 -0.92 1.38
C PRO A 55 7.02 -0.18 0.68
N LEU A 56 7.57 0.87 1.30
CA LEU A 56 8.74 1.57 0.79
C LEU A 56 9.98 0.66 0.83
N SER A 57 10.22 0.00 1.96
CA SER A 57 11.34 -0.95 2.12
C SER A 57 11.26 -2.08 1.10
N PHE A 58 10.06 -2.58 0.83
CA PHE A 58 9.84 -3.60 -0.19
C PHE A 58 10.22 -3.10 -1.58
N VAL A 59 9.80 -1.90 -1.97
CA VAL A 59 10.13 -1.32 -3.28
C VAL A 59 11.64 -1.08 -3.41
N ILE A 60 12.30 -0.58 -2.35
CA ILE A 60 13.76 -0.39 -2.35
C ILE A 60 14.48 -1.74 -2.49
N ALA A 61 14.07 -2.76 -1.73
CA ALA A 61 14.64 -4.10 -1.82
C ALA A 61 14.43 -4.72 -3.20
N LEU A 62 13.26 -4.49 -3.80
CA LEU A 62 12.96 -4.95 -5.16
C LEU A 62 13.86 -4.28 -6.19
N MET A 63 14.03 -2.96 -6.13
CA MET A 63 14.92 -2.22 -7.03
C MET A 63 16.38 -2.68 -6.87
N PHE A 64 16.86 -2.85 -5.63
CA PHE A 64 18.19 -3.37 -5.36
C PHE A 64 18.38 -4.79 -5.90
N SER A 65 17.42 -5.68 -5.70
CA SER A 65 17.49 -7.06 -6.19
C SER A 65 17.47 -7.13 -7.72
N LEU A 66 16.71 -6.26 -8.39
CA LEU A 66 16.73 -6.16 -9.87
C LEU A 66 18.09 -5.70 -10.40
N ILE A 67 18.74 -4.73 -9.73
CA ILE A 67 20.11 -4.32 -10.07
C ILE A 67 21.08 -5.50 -9.90
N MET A 68 20.95 -6.29 -8.83
CA MET A 68 21.77 -7.48 -8.62
C MET A 68 21.56 -8.54 -9.70
N VAL A 69 20.33 -8.73 -10.16
CA VAL A 69 20.02 -9.62 -11.30
C VAL A 69 20.72 -9.13 -12.57
N ALA A 70 20.70 -7.82 -12.86
CA ALA A 70 21.41 -7.26 -14.01
C ALA A 70 22.94 -7.46 -13.93
N LEU A 71 23.49 -7.58 -12.72
CA LEU A 71 24.90 -7.91 -12.46
C LEU A 71 25.17 -9.44 -12.43
N GLY A 72 24.21 -10.27 -12.87
CA GLY A 72 24.33 -11.73 -12.91
C GLY A 72 24.10 -12.44 -11.58
N LYS A 73 23.67 -11.73 -10.52
CA LYS A 73 23.41 -12.30 -9.18
C LYS A 73 21.91 -12.45 -8.92
N MET A 74 21.36 -13.63 -9.18
CA MET A 74 19.92 -13.89 -9.00
C MET A 74 19.50 -14.16 -7.54
N SER A 75 20.44 -14.54 -6.66
CA SER A 75 20.11 -14.97 -5.29
C SER A 75 19.32 -13.94 -4.47
N PRO A 76 19.63 -12.63 -4.45
CA PRO A 76 18.85 -11.66 -3.66
C PRO A 76 17.41 -11.53 -4.13
N PHE A 77 17.19 -11.63 -5.44
CA PHE A 77 15.85 -11.57 -6.02
C PHE A 77 15.01 -12.78 -5.63
N ILE A 78 15.57 -13.98 -5.72
CA ILE A 78 14.88 -15.22 -5.34
C ILE A 78 14.52 -15.19 -3.86
N VAL A 79 15.46 -14.80 -2.98
CA VAL A 79 15.21 -14.72 -1.53
C VAL A 79 14.11 -13.70 -1.22
N LEU A 80 14.13 -12.53 -1.86
CA LEU A 80 13.10 -11.50 -1.67
C LEU A 80 11.71 -12.02 -2.08
N ILE A 81 11.60 -12.64 -3.25
CA ILE A 81 10.32 -13.16 -3.76
C ILE A 81 9.79 -14.29 -2.87
N LEU A 82 10.65 -15.20 -2.43
CA LEU A 82 10.25 -16.30 -1.54
C LEU A 82 9.77 -15.77 -0.17
N LEU A 83 10.54 -14.88 0.45
CA LEU A 83 10.20 -14.31 1.75
C LEU A 83 8.90 -13.49 1.69
N TYR A 84 8.80 -12.59 0.70
CA TYR A 84 7.61 -11.78 0.51
C TYR A 84 6.40 -12.63 0.12
N GLY A 85 6.57 -13.61 -0.76
CA GLY A 85 5.52 -14.54 -1.17
C GLY A 85 4.97 -15.34 -0.01
N MET A 86 5.84 -15.85 0.87
CA MET A 86 5.43 -16.59 2.07
C MET A 86 4.56 -15.71 2.98
N VAL A 87 4.99 -14.49 3.28
CA VAL A 87 4.22 -13.56 4.12
C VAL A 87 2.89 -13.19 3.46
N ASN A 88 2.90 -12.90 2.15
CA ASN A 88 1.72 -12.51 1.40
C ASN A 88 0.67 -13.65 1.34
N ILE A 89 1.11 -14.87 1.08
CA ILE A 89 0.24 -16.04 1.07
C ILE A 89 -0.31 -16.30 2.48
N SER A 90 0.52 -16.22 3.52
CA SER A 90 0.07 -16.39 4.91
C SER A 90 -1.01 -15.38 5.29
N MET A 91 -0.82 -14.10 4.93
CA MET A 91 -1.83 -13.05 5.18
C MET A 91 -3.10 -13.28 4.37
N SER A 92 -2.99 -13.74 3.13
CA SER A 92 -4.15 -14.07 2.29
C SER A 92 -4.95 -15.24 2.87
N VAL A 93 -4.27 -16.29 3.33
CA VAL A 93 -4.91 -17.45 3.98
C VAL A 93 -5.61 -17.01 5.28
N LEU A 94 -4.95 -16.20 6.11
CA LEU A 94 -5.56 -15.68 7.35
C LEU A 94 -6.81 -14.83 7.07
N ALA A 95 -6.79 -14.02 6.00
CA ALA A 95 -7.95 -13.25 5.58
C ALA A 95 -9.13 -14.15 5.17
N VAL A 96 -8.84 -15.21 4.39
CA VAL A 96 -9.85 -16.20 3.96
C VAL A 96 -10.43 -16.98 5.15
N LEU A 97 -9.59 -17.36 6.12
CA LEU A 97 -10.04 -18.13 7.29
C LEU A 97 -10.95 -17.31 8.23
N LYS A 98 -10.78 -15.98 8.25
CA LYS A 98 -11.66 -15.08 9.03
C LYS A 98 -13.02 -14.87 8.40
N GLU A 99 -13.11 -14.98 7.08
CA GLU A 99 -14.36 -14.80 6.33
C GLU A 99 -15.10 -16.13 6.20
N LYS A 100 -16.38 -16.16 6.62
CA LYS A 100 -17.22 -17.37 6.53
C LYS A 100 -17.69 -17.70 5.11
N LYS A 101 -17.51 -16.78 4.16
CA LYS A 101 -17.98 -16.95 2.77
C LYS A 101 -16.81 -17.33 1.87
N LYS A 102 -16.89 -18.49 1.23
CA LYS A 102 -15.90 -18.99 0.27
C LYS A 102 -16.18 -18.41 -1.13
N TYR A 103 -15.47 -17.36 -1.52
CA TYR A 103 -15.52 -16.84 -2.88
C TYR A 103 -14.20 -17.13 -3.62
N VAL A 104 -14.31 -17.48 -4.90
CA VAL A 104 -13.15 -17.69 -5.80
C VAL A 104 -12.24 -16.45 -5.88
N TYR A 105 -12.78 -15.27 -5.60
CA TYR A 105 -12.05 -14.00 -5.56
C TYR A 105 -10.90 -13.94 -4.54
N TYR A 106 -10.90 -14.82 -3.52
CA TYR A 106 -9.80 -14.88 -2.56
C TYR A 106 -8.48 -15.34 -3.17
N LEU A 107 -8.52 -16.06 -4.31
CA LEU A 107 -7.32 -16.42 -5.05
C LEU A 107 -6.60 -15.20 -5.66
N LEU A 108 -7.32 -14.11 -5.88
CA LEU A 108 -6.77 -12.84 -6.39
C LEU A 108 -6.13 -11.98 -5.30
N LEU A 109 -6.37 -12.26 -4.01
CA LEU A 109 -5.84 -11.47 -2.89
C LEU A 109 -4.32 -11.29 -2.93
N PRO A 110 -3.49 -12.32 -3.16
CA PRO A 110 -2.04 -12.14 -3.23
C PRO A 110 -1.61 -11.13 -4.28
N PHE A 111 -2.25 -11.16 -5.45
CA PHE A 111 -1.97 -10.22 -6.55
C PHE A 111 -2.40 -8.80 -6.22
N ILE A 112 -3.55 -8.65 -5.56
CA ILE A 112 -4.04 -7.35 -5.09
C ILE A 112 -3.05 -6.79 -4.06
N PHE A 113 -2.61 -7.57 -3.07
CA PHE A 113 -1.66 -7.12 -2.05
C PHE A 113 -0.32 -6.69 -2.65
N ILE A 114 0.23 -7.44 -3.61
CA ILE A 114 1.46 -7.04 -4.32
C ILE A 114 1.24 -5.68 -5.00
N SER A 115 0.16 -5.54 -5.76
CA SER A 115 -0.16 -4.29 -6.47
C SER A 115 -0.30 -3.11 -5.52
N LEU A 116 -0.95 -3.29 -4.37
CA LEU A 116 -1.12 -2.26 -3.36
C LEU A 116 0.22 -1.88 -2.69
N HIS A 117 1.10 -2.84 -2.41
CA HIS A 117 2.42 -2.59 -1.83
C HIS A 117 3.32 -1.83 -2.79
N ILE A 118 3.35 -2.24 -4.06
CA ILE A 118 4.13 -1.54 -5.10
C ILE A 118 3.59 -0.12 -5.28
N SER A 119 2.29 0.04 -5.44
CA SER A 119 1.66 1.35 -5.65
C SER A 119 1.95 2.32 -4.50
N TYR A 120 1.78 1.86 -3.26
CA TYR A 120 2.07 2.64 -2.07
C TYR A 120 3.56 3.01 -1.97
N GLY A 121 4.45 2.04 -2.14
CA GLY A 121 5.89 2.24 -2.06
C GLY A 121 6.40 3.21 -3.13
N VAL A 122 5.93 3.08 -4.38
CA VAL A 122 6.25 4.02 -5.47
C VAL A 122 5.73 5.41 -5.13
N GLY A 123 4.49 5.52 -4.63
CA GLY A 123 3.94 6.79 -4.15
C GLY A 123 4.84 7.45 -3.11
N THR A 124 5.33 6.68 -2.13
CA THR A 124 6.23 7.17 -1.08
C THR A 124 7.57 7.65 -1.64
N VAL A 125 8.16 6.92 -2.58
CA VAL A 125 9.40 7.35 -3.26
C VAL A 125 9.20 8.68 -3.98
N VAL A 126 8.12 8.82 -4.76
CA VAL A 126 7.81 10.06 -5.49
C VAL A 126 7.56 11.21 -4.51
N GLY A 127 6.85 10.96 -3.40
CA GLY A 127 6.64 11.94 -2.35
C GLY A 127 7.95 12.42 -1.73
N LEU A 128 8.87 11.51 -1.39
CA LEU A 128 10.19 11.83 -0.84
C LEU A 128 11.03 12.68 -1.80
N ILE A 129 11.02 12.36 -3.10
CA ILE A 129 11.75 13.13 -4.12
C ILE A 129 11.19 14.55 -4.22
N ARG A 130 9.88 14.73 -4.07
CA ARG A 130 9.22 16.03 -4.14
C ARG A 130 9.24 16.82 -2.83
N MET A 131 9.49 16.17 -1.70
CA MET A 131 9.50 16.75 -0.37
C MET A 131 10.34 18.03 -0.26
N PRO A 132 11.60 18.13 -0.78
CA PRO A 132 12.41 19.35 -0.62
C PRO A 132 11.80 20.58 -1.30
N ARG A 133 11.13 20.38 -2.44
CA ARG A 133 10.47 21.48 -3.18
C ARG A 133 9.20 21.93 -2.45
N TRP A 134 8.45 20.98 -1.93
CA TRP A 134 7.21 21.24 -1.21
C TRP A 134 7.45 21.93 0.13
N SER A 135 8.43 21.48 0.91
CA SER A 135 8.84 22.10 2.17
C SER A 135 9.28 23.56 1.99
N LYS A 136 10.05 23.84 0.92
CA LYS A 136 10.46 25.22 0.59
C LYS A 136 9.27 26.12 0.23
N LYS A 137 8.23 25.57 -0.37
CA LYS A 137 7.02 26.33 -0.71
C LYS A 137 6.27 26.72 0.56
N ILE A 138 6.04 25.79 1.47
CA ILE A 138 5.35 26.05 2.75
C ILE A 138 6.10 27.12 3.57
N ASN A 139 7.43 27.00 3.70
CA ASN A 139 8.22 27.96 4.48
C ASN A 139 8.27 29.38 3.87
N ARG A 140 7.75 29.60 2.67
CA ARG A 140 7.60 30.92 2.06
C ARG A 140 6.21 31.53 2.25
N GLU A 141 5.22 30.69 2.57
CA GLU A 141 3.82 31.10 2.73
C GLU A 141 3.46 31.32 4.23
N VAL A 142 4.36 30.96 5.14
CA VAL A 142 4.31 31.21 6.59
C VAL A 142 5.26 32.34 6.96
#